data_386e5c1d272b4b6441f1542e3cbe715c
#
_entry.id   386e5c1d272b4b6441f1542e3cbe715c
#
_cell.length_a   1.000
_cell.length_b   1.000
_cell.length_c   1.000
_cell.angle_alpha   90.00
_cell.angle_beta   90.00
_cell.angle_gamma   90.00
#
_symmetry.space_group_name_H-M   'P 1'
#
loop_
_entity.id
_entity.type
_entity.pdbx_description
1 polymer ?
#
loop_
_entity_poly.entity_id
_entity_poly.type
_entity_poly.pdbx_seq_one_letter_code
_entity_poly.pdbx_strand_id
1 'polypeptide(L)'
;VLTAINLGIATDTWDNIPYEFATNGPSENFPSFNTQEEIYQLIFNLLNNAITSLESSDTSGFTLGSSDLIYKGDSQKWLRAAYTIKARYQLRLVTKGVLNPTEVLSTISNGFNSSSDDFDMFYDEKNINPYYSAEVLARNTGNAHNDIASQLVSFMNGDLYPFSSPSLSIDPRLPLFAQNSGANSWKGFVSGSQGVAPDGSPANAQFATDGFYTSIHSPLPYISFS
;
A
#
# COMPACT_ATOMS: atom_id res chain seq x y z
N VAL A 1 1.83 -15.95 3.73
CA VAL A 1 1.13 -14.69 3.41
C VAL A 1 2.11 -13.66 2.88
N LEU A 2 3.13 -13.24 3.63
CA LEU A 2 4.08 -12.19 3.23
C LEU A 2 4.80 -12.48 1.91
N THR A 3 5.22 -13.72 1.69
CA THR A 3 5.83 -14.15 0.42
C THR A 3 4.87 -13.96 -0.77
N ALA A 4 3.60 -14.31 -0.59
CA ALA A 4 2.58 -14.13 -1.63
C ALA A 4 2.38 -12.64 -1.99
N ILE A 5 2.39 -11.76 -0.98
CA ILE A 5 2.32 -10.31 -1.17
C ILE A 5 3.51 -9.81 -2.01
N ASN A 6 4.73 -10.18 -1.61
CA ASN A 6 5.93 -9.73 -2.30
C ASN A 6 6.00 -10.22 -3.76
N LEU A 7 5.64 -11.48 -3.98
CA LEU A 7 5.56 -12.03 -5.34
C LEU A 7 4.50 -11.31 -6.18
N GLY A 8 3.34 -11.01 -5.59
CA GLY A 8 2.30 -10.29 -6.28
C GLY A 8 2.73 -8.89 -6.68
N ILE A 9 3.36 -8.12 -5.77
CA ILE A 9 3.90 -6.80 -6.10
C ILE A 9 4.96 -6.91 -7.21
N ALA A 10 5.86 -7.88 -7.12
CA ALA A 10 6.93 -8.06 -8.08
C ALA A 10 6.38 -8.40 -9.47
N THR A 11 5.53 -9.41 -9.59
CA THR A 11 4.99 -9.83 -10.90
C THR A 11 4.03 -8.80 -11.51
N ASP A 12 3.28 -8.05 -10.68
CA ASP A 12 2.42 -6.96 -11.17
C ASP A 12 3.22 -5.77 -11.70
N THR A 13 4.45 -5.59 -11.22
CA THR A 13 5.32 -4.48 -11.62
C THR A 13 6.20 -4.85 -12.82
N TRP A 14 6.74 -6.07 -12.86
CA TRP A 14 7.74 -6.48 -13.83
C TRP A 14 7.31 -7.65 -14.73
N ASP A 15 6.07 -8.14 -14.63
CA ASP A 15 5.53 -9.29 -15.36
C ASP A 15 6.27 -10.59 -14.98
N ASN A 16 7.08 -11.16 -15.87
CA ASN A 16 7.87 -12.35 -15.56
C ASN A 16 9.01 -12.01 -14.61
N ILE A 17 9.18 -12.81 -13.55
CA ILE A 17 10.21 -12.60 -12.54
C ILE A 17 10.98 -13.89 -12.24
N PRO A 18 12.28 -13.84 -11.90
CA PRO A 18 12.99 -15.02 -11.43
C PRO A 18 12.55 -15.35 -10.00
N TYR A 19 12.09 -16.58 -9.75
CA TYR A 19 11.73 -17.03 -8.42
C TYR A 19 12.27 -18.42 -8.09
N GLU A 20 11.96 -19.43 -8.91
CA GLU A 20 12.24 -20.84 -8.56
C GLU A 20 13.73 -21.10 -8.34
N PHE A 21 14.59 -20.48 -9.12
CA PHE A 21 16.04 -20.65 -9.05
C PHE A 21 16.77 -19.42 -8.49
N ALA A 22 16.04 -18.36 -8.13
CA ALA A 22 16.63 -17.07 -7.76
C ALA A 22 17.51 -17.14 -6.49
N THR A 23 17.31 -18.14 -5.61
CA THR A 23 18.01 -18.27 -4.33
C THR A 23 19.04 -19.43 -4.34
N ASN A 24 19.34 -20.02 -5.47
CA ASN A 24 20.28 -21.16 -5.55
C ASN A 24 21.76 -20.75 -5.41
N GLY A 25 22.03 -19.48 -5.15
CA GLY A 25 23.37 -18.95 -4.89
C GLY A 25 24.30 -19.07 -6.10
N PRO A 26 25.62 -19.28 -5.88
CA PRO A 26 26.60 -19.30 -6.97
C PRO A 26 26.41 -20.41 -8.01
N SER A 27 25.58 -21.41 -7.74
CA SER A 27 25.28 -22.49 -8.71
C SER A 27 24.35 -22.03 -9.82
N GLU A 28 23.61 -20.92 -9.64
CA GLU A 28 22.66 -20.39 -10.59
C GLU A 28 22.78 -18.84 -10.68
N ASN A 29 23.82 -18.38 -11.35
CA ASN A 29 24.08 -16.94 -11.49
C ASN A 29 23.10 -16.23 -12.44
N PHE A 30 22.40 -16.95 -13.28
CA PHE A 30 21.43 -16.44 -14.26
C PHE A 30 20.14 -17.25 -14.18
N PRO A 31 19.35 -17.09 -13.10
CA PRO A 31 18.12 -17.85 -12.93
C PRO A 31 17.12 -17.56 -14.05
N SER A 32 16.44 -18.60 -14.51
CA SER A 32 15.35 -18.45 -15.46
C SER A 32 14.19 -17.66 -14.85
N PHE A 33 13.45 -16.96 -15.69
CA PHE A 33 12.26 -16.22 -15.30
C PHE A 33 11.05 -17.16 -15.30
N ASN A 34 10.28 -17.12 -14.22
CA ASN A 34 8.96 -17.70 -14.19
C ASN A 34 7.98 -16.74 -14.85
N THR A 35 7.00 -17.28 -15.57
CA THR A 35 5.93 -16.46 -16.16
C THR A 35 5.03 -15.87 -15.10
N GLN A 36 4.34 -14.76 -15.39
CA GLN A 36 3.36 -14.17 -14.48
C GLN A 36 2.28 -15.18 -14.09
N GLU A 37 1.85 -16.04 -15.02
CA GLU A 37 0.86 -17.08 -14.74
C GLU A 37 1.37 -18.09 -13.70
N GLU A 38 2.60 -18.58 -13.84
CA GLU A 38 3.22 -19.49 -12.85
C GLU A 38 3.35 -18.82 -11.49
N ILE A 39 3.73 -17.54 -11.44
CA ILE A 39 3.82 -16.79 -10.20
C ILE A 39 2.44 -16.62 -9.54
N TYR A 40 1.38 -16.35 -10.31
CA TYR A 40 0.02 -16.27 -9.75
C TYR A 40 -0.45 -17.62 -9.19
N GLN A 41 -0.16 -18.74 -9.85
CA GLN A 41 -0.45 -20.06 -9.31
C GLN A 41 0.28 -20.31 -8.00
N LEU A 42 1.56 -19.91 -7.92
CA LEU A 42 2.34 -20.01 -6.69
C LEU A 42 1.76 -19.13 -5.57
N ILE A 43 1.33 -17.89 -5.87
CA ILE A 43 0.67 -17.00 -4.91
C ILE A 43 -0.57 -17.66 -4.32
N PHE A 44 -1.44 -18.25 -5.15
CA PHE A 44 -2.63 -18.95 -4.65
C PHE A 44 -2.29 -20.19 -3.84
N ASN A 45 -1.28 -20.96 -4.23
CA ASN A 45 -0.82 -22.12 -3.45
C ASN A 45 -0.30 -21.68 -2.07
N LEU A 46 0.51 -20.61 -2.00
CA LEU A 46 1.03 -20.05 -0.75
C LEU A 46 -0.10 -19.56 0.15
N LEU A 47 -1.10 -18.87 -0.42
CA LEU A 47 -2.24 -18.37 0.35
C LEU A 47 -3.17 -19.51 0.82
N ASN A 48 -3.41 -20.52 -0.01
CA ASN A 48 -4.19 -21.70 0.39
C ASN A 48 -3.50 -22.47 1.52
N ASN A 49 -2.20 -22.68 1.42
CA ASN A 49 -1.41 -23.34 2.48
C ASN A 49 -1.43 -22.52 3.78
N ALA A 50 -1.32 -21.17 3.67
CA ALA A 50 -1.40 -20.30 4.83
C ALA A 50 -2.79 -20.38 5.49
N ILE A 51 -3.87 -20.33 4.71
CA ILE A 51 -5.26 -20.47 5.19
C ILE A 51 -5.42 -21.80 5.93
N THR A 52 -5.05 -22.92 5.29
CA THR A 52 -5.15 -24.26 5.91
C THR A 52 -4.36 -24.34 7.22
N SER A 53 -3.15 -23.76 7.25
CA SER A 53 -2.33 -23.76 8.47
C SER A 53 -2.93 -22.88 9.57
N LEU A 54 -3.51 -21.72 9.23
CA LEU A 54 -4.13 -20.81 10.20
C LEU A 54 -5.48 -21.29 10.71
N GLU A 55 -6.19 -22.13 9.95
CA GLU A 55 -7.42 -22.80 10.37
C GLU A 55 -7.16 -24.02 11.28
N SER A 56 -5.94 -24.58 11.23
CA SER A 56 -5.57 -25.69 12.08
C SER A 56 -5.34 -25.24 13.53
N SER A 57 -5.66 -26.11 14.49
CA SER A 57 -5.37 -25.84 15.90
C SER A 57 -3.87 -25.88 16.16
N ASP A 58 -3.31 -24.79 16.67
CA ASP A 58 -1.93 -24.76 17.13
C ASP A 58 -1.82 -25.44 18.50
N THR A 59 -1.06 -26.52 18.56
CA THR A 59 -0.78 -27.27 19.79
C THR A 59 0.65 -27.02 20.31
N SER A 60 1.42 -26.15 19.64
CA SER A 60 2.82 -25.88 20.02
C SER A 60 2.96 -25.07 21.30
N GLY A 61 1.92 -24.28 21.65
CA GLY A 61 1.96 -23.33 22.76
C GLY A 61 2.89 -22.12 22.50
N PHE A 62 3.45 -22.01 21.30
CA PHE A 62 4.31 -20.90 20.92
C PHE A 62 3.48 -19.74 20.33
N THR A 63 3.73 -18.53 20.80
CA THR A 63 3.11 -17.31 20.26
C THR A 63 4.18 -16.33 19.80
N LEU A 64 4.00 -15.73 18.63
CA LEU A 64 4.91 -14.71 18.10
C LEU A 64 4.89 -13.43 18.94
N GLY A 65 3.76 -13.09 19.53
CA GLY A 65 3.58 -11.88 20.34
C GLY A 65 4.09 -10.62 19.63
N SER A 66 4.89 -9.82 20.34
CA SER A 66 5.45 -8.56 19.81
C SER A 66 6.45 -8.74 18.67
N SER A 67 6.93 -9.94 18.39
CA SER A 67 7.78 -10.23 17.23
C SER A 67 7.01 -10.16 15.92
N ASP A 68 5.69 -10.35 15.95
CA ASP A 68 4.81 -10.04 14.84
C ASP A 68 4.45 -8.54 14.88
N LEU A 69 5.01 -7.78 13.97
CA LEU A 69 4.85 -6.32 13.91
C LEU A 69 3.46 -5.89 13.43
N ILE A 70 2.70 -6.80 12.81
CA ILE A 70 1.39 -6.50 12.21
C ILE A 70 0.27 -6.80 13.22
N TYR A 71 0.08 -8.07 13.53
CA TYR A 71 -1.07 -8.54 14.33
C TYR A 71 -0.71 -9.09 15.71
N LYS A 72 0.55 -8.96 16.14
CA LYS A 72 1.03 -9.41 17.46
C LYS A 72 0.79 -10.90 17.73
N GLY A 73 0.77 -11.70 16.68
CA GLY A 73 0.54 -13.15 16.74
C GLY A 73 -0.94 -13.56 16.71
N ASP A 74 -1.85 -12.64 16.39
CA ASP A 74 -3.29 -12.97 16.23
C ASP A 74 -3.51 -13.76 14.93
N SER A 75 -3.66 -15.07 15.06
CA SER A 75 -3.86 -16.00 13.93
C SER A 75 -5.18 -15.74 13.18
N GLN A 76 -6.22 -15.27 13.86
CA GLN A 76 -7.51 -14.98 13.21
C GLN A 76 -7.44 -13.75 12.31
N LYS A 77 -6.68 -12.73 12.71
CA LYS A 77 -6.41 -11.57 11.85
C LYS A 77 -5.54 -11.96 10.66
N TRP A 78 -4.52 -12.80 10.86
CA TRP A 78 -3.73 -13.35 9.77
C TRP A 78 -4.56 -14.18 8.79
N LEU A 79 -5.53 -14.96 9.29
CA LEU A 79 -6.45 -15.74 8.47
C LEU A 79 -7.31 -14.83 7.59
N ARG A 80 -7.94 -13.80 8.19
CA ARG A 80 -8.72 -12.80 7.44
C ARG A 80 -7.87 -12.03 6.43
N ALA A 81 -6.64 -11.67 6.78
CA ALA A 81 -5.69 -11.05 5.85
C ALA A 81 -5.38 -11.97 4.67
N ALA A 82 -5.14 -13.26 4.91
CA ALA A 82 -4.87 -14.23 3.84
C ALA A 82 -6.05 -14.34 2.86
N TYR A 83 -7.29 -14.40 3.35
CA TYR A 83 -8.48 -14.39 2.50
C TYR A 83 -8.65 -13.08 1.73
N THR A 84 -8.44 -11.94 2.36
CA THR A 84 -8.53 -10.61 1.71
C THR A 84 -7.49 -10.47 0.60
N ILE A 85 -6.26 -10.87 0.85
CA ILE A 85 -5.16 -10.85 -0.13
C ILE A 85 -5.47 -11.81 -1.29
N LYS A 86 -5.97 -13.01 -1.00
CA LYS A 86 -6.40 -13.97 -2.02
C LYS A 86 -7.48 -13.37 -2.92
N ALA A 87 -8.53 -12.78 -2.34
CA ALA A 87 -9.58 -12.13 -3.09
C ALA A 87 -9.08 -10.98 -3.97
N ARG A 88 -8.13 -10.17 -3.48
CA ARG A 88 -7.48 -9.10 -4.23
C ARG A 88 -6.79 -9.62 -5.51
N TYR A 89 -6.02 -10.70 -5.41
CA TYR A 89 -5.37 -11.30 -6.58
C TYR A 89 -6.37 -12.03 -7.50
N GLN A 90 -7.39 -12.66 -6.94
CA GLN A 90 -8.49 -13.24 -7.74
C GLN A 90 -9.21 -12.17 -8.57
N LEU A 91 -9.47 -10.98 -8.00
CA LEU A 91 -10.15 -9.88 -8.71
C LEU A 91 -9.40 -9.46 -9.98
N ARG A 92 -8.07 -9.49 -9.97
CA ARG A 92 -7.25 -9.21 -11.17
C ARG A 92 -7.47 -10.26 -12.27
N LEU A 93 -7.65 -11.51 -11.90
CA LEU A 93 -7.94 -12.59 -12.86
C LEU A 93 -9.36 -12.49 -13.43
N VAL A 94 -10.31 -11.96 -12.68
CA VAL A 94 -11.65 -11.63 -13.20
C VAL A 94 -11.57 -10.63 -14.34
N THR A 95 -10.77 -9.56 -14.17
CA THR A 95 -10.57 -8.54 -15.21
C THR A 95 -9.96 -9.13 -16.50
N LYS A 96 -9.14 -10.18 -16.37
CA LYS A 96 -8.59 -10.93 -17.50
C LYS A 96 -9.52 -12.02 -18.05
N GLY A 97 -10.71 -12.20 -17.49
CA GLY A 97 -11.67 -13.22 -17.90
C GLY A 97 -11.30 -14.67 -17.50
N VAL A 98 -10.33 -14.83 -16.59
CA VAL A 98 -9.83 -16.16 -16.15
C VAL A 98 -10.65 -16.71 -14.99
N LEU A 99 -11.23 -15.85 -14.14
CA LEU A 99 -11.95 -16.24 -12.93
C LEU A 99 -13.35 -15.64 -12.90
N ASN A 100 -14.31 -16.35 -12.26
CA ASN A 100 -15.67 -15.84 -12.08
C ASN A 100 -15.75 -14.88 -10.87
N PRO A 101 -16.46 -13.73 -10.98
CA PRO A 101 -16.67 -12.82 -9.85
C PRO A 101 -17.26 -13.47 -8.59
N THR A 102 -18.10 -14.49 -8.73
CA THR A 102 -18.70 -15.24 -7.62
C THR A 102 -17.65 -15.90 -6.72
N GLU A 103 -16.54 -16.35 -7.28
CA GLU A 103 -15.44 -16.94 -6.51
C GLU A 103 -14.74 -15.91 -5.64
N VAL A 104 -14.57 -14.69 -6.16
CA VAL A 104 -14.02 -13.57 -5.39
C VAL A 104 -14.94 -13.22 -4.22
N LEU A 105 -16.24 -13.13 -4.46
CA LEU A 105 -17.23 -12.84 -3.41
C LEU A 105 -17.24 -13.92 -2.31
N SER A 106 -17.14 -15.18 -2.70
CA SER A 106 -17.02 -16.29 -1.75
C SER A 106 -15.73 -16.22 -0.94
N THR A 107 -14.63 -15.84 -1.55
CA THR A 107 -13.35 -15.70 -0.85
C THR A 107 -13.37 -14.54 0.12
N ILE A 108 -13.81 -13.34 -0.32
CA ILE A 108 -13.78 -12.13 0.49
C ILE A 108 -14.75 -12.17 1.68
N SER A 109 -15.79 -13.00 1.63
CA SER A 109 -16.71 -13.18 2.77
C SER A 109 -16.02 -13.70 4.04
N ASN A 110 -14.83 -14.30 3.91
CA ASN A 110 -13.98 -14.73 5.02
C ASN A 110 -12.82 -13.74 5.29
N GLY A 111 -12.78 -12.63 4.54
CA GLY A 111 -11.74 -11.61 4.67
C GLY A 111 -11.98 -10.66 5.83
N PHE A 112 -11.42 -9.45 5.72
CA PHE A 112 -11.60 -8.39 6.70
C PHE A 112 -13.07 -8.09 6.93
N ASN A 113 -13.45 -7.90 8.20
CA ASN A 113 -14.81 -7.59 8.59
C ASN A 113 -14.94 -6.24 9.32
N SER A 114 -13.84 -5.61 9.65
CA SER A 114 -13.78 -4.29 10.26
C SER A 114 -12.39 -3.65 10.09
N SER A 115 -12.27 -2.36 10.34
CA SER A 115 -10.98 -1.65 10.34
C SER A 115 -9.98 -2.17 11.39
N SER A 116 -10.44 -2.93 12.39
CA SER A 116 -9.53 -3.59 13.32
C SER A 116 -8.71 -4.73 12.70
N ASP A 117 -9.10 -5.18 11.50
CA ASP A 117 -8.40 -6.20 10.73
C ASP A 117 -7.38 -5.62 9.74
N ASP A 118 -7.30 -4.29 9.63
CA ASP A 118 -6.41 -3.63 8.69
C ASP A 118 -4.98 -4.15 8.84
N PHE A 119 -4.35 -4.37 7.68
CA PHE A 119 -2.97 -4.85 7.61
C PHE A 119 -2.04 -3.64 7.65
N ASP A 120 -1.74 -3.20 8.87
CA ASP A 120 -0.98 -1.98 9.13
C ASP A 120 0.41 -2.27 9.66
N MET A 121 1.41 -1.56 9.14
CA MET A 121 2.74 -1.50 9.73
C MET A 121 2.83 -0.25 10.61
N PHE A 122 3.08 -0.48 11.91
CA PHE A 122 3.24 0.61 12.88
C PHE A 122 4.69 1.03 13.00
N TYR A 123 4.89 2.34 13.17
CA TYR A 123 6.19 2.98 13.26
C TYR A 123 6.35 3.73 14.58
N ASP A 124 7.60 3.96 14.97
CA ASP A 124 7.98 4.68 16.17
C ASP A 124 9.27 5.49 15.94
N GLU A 125 9.80 6.13 16.98
CA GLU A 125 11.03 6.92 16.91
C GLU A 125 12.27 6.09 16.55
N LYS A 126 12.26 4.77 16.76
CA LYS A 126 13.36 3.86 16.41
C LYS A 126 13.19 3.28 15.02
N ASN A 127 11.96 3.02 14.64
CA ASN A 127 11.56 2.49 13.35
C ASN A 127 10.75 3.58 12.65
N ILE A 128 11.44 4.53 12.05
CA ILE A 128 10.83 5.73 11.48
C ILE A 128 9.99 5.36 10.25
N ASN A 129 8.80 5.94 10.15
CA ASN A 129 7.95 5.82 8.97
C ASN A 129 8.74 6.25 7.71
N PRO A 130 8.85 5.39 6.69
CA PRO A 130 9.62 5.68 5.48
C PRO A 130 9.12 6.91 4.71
N TYR A 131 7.81 7.21 4.72
CA TYR A 131 7.30 8.45 4.11
C TYR A 131 7.68 9.68 4.92
N TYR A 132 7.66 9.61 6.26
CA TYR A 132 8.21 10.69 7.07
C TYR A 132 9.68 10.94 6.74
N SER A 133 10.47 9.88 6.64
CA SER A 133 11.90 9.99 6.31
C SER A 133 12.13 10.58 4.93
N ALA A 134 11.41 10.12 3.92
CA ALA A 134 11.62 10.51 2.52
C ALA A 134 11.08 11.92 2.21
N GLU A 135 9.98 12.33 2.86
CA GLU A 135 9.27 13.56 2.48
C GLU A 135 9.50 14.69 3.49
N VAL A 136 9.33 14.39 4.77
CA VAL A 136 9.39 15.42 5.82
C VAL A 136 10.82 15.66 6.29
N LEU A 137 11.50 14.59 6.70
CA LEU A 137 12.87 14.69 7.21
C LEU A 137 13.84 15.13 6.11
N ALA A 138 13.71 14.60 4.90
CA ALA A 138 14.53 14.98 3.76
C ALA A 138 14.36 16.47 3.45
N ARG A 139 13.12 16.97 3.37
CA ARG A 139 12.83 18.41 3.19
C ARG A 139 13.44 19.27 4.31
N ASN A 140 13.23 18.87 5.57
CA ASN A 140 13.70 19.63 6.72
C ASN A 140 15.23 19.67 6.84
N THR A 141 15.92 18.70 6.26
CA THR A 141 17.39 18.63 6.20
C THR A 141 17.99 19.15 4.89
N GLY A 142 17.15 19.70 4.00
CA GLY A 142 17.59 20.27 2.72
C GLY A 142 17.96 19.21 1.66
N ASN A 143 17.54 17.96 1.85
CA ASN A 143 17.73 16.89 0.88
C ASN A 143 16.58 16.84 -0.15
N ALA A 144 16.81 16.13 -1.22
CA ALA A 144 15.78 15.89 -2.23
C ALA A 144 14.58 15.15 -1.59
N HIS A 145 13.37 15.62 -1.88
CA HIS A 145 12.11 15.10 -1.41
C HIS A 145 11.09 15.17 -2.56
N ASN A 146 9.96 14.51 -2.40
CA ASN A 146 8.87 14.67 -3.35
C ASN A 146 7.91 15.77 -2.89
N ASP A 147 7.27 16.39 -3.85
CA ASP A 147 6.25 17.41 -3.64
C ASP A 147 4.90 16.94 -4.20
N ILE A 148 3.82 17.56 -3.75
CA ILE A 148 2.48 17.14 -4.17
C ILE A 148 2.18 17.66 -5.57
N ALA A 149 1.85 16.75 -6.48
CA ALA A 149 1.55 17.08 -7.86
C ALA A 149 0.33 17.98 -8.00
N SER A 150 0.40 18.94 -8.95
CA SER A 150 -0.69 19.84 -9.25
C SER A 150 -1.99 19.13 -9.62
N GLN A 151 -1.89 17.97 -10.27
CA GLN A 151 -3.04 17.15 -10.63
C GLN A 151 -3.81 16.67 -9.38
N LEU A 152 -3.11 16.18 -8.35
CA LEU A 152 -3.76 15.76 -7.10
C LEU A 152 -4.45 16.94 -6.42
N VAL A 153 -3.77 18.10 -6.33
CA VAL A 153 -4.35 19.31 -5.75
C VAL A 153 -5.60 19.74 -6.51
N SER A 154 -5.56 19.72 -7.86
CA SER A 154 -6.70 20.09 -8.71
C SER A 154 -7.88 19.12 -8.61
N PHE A 155 -7.65 17.84 -8.30
CA PHE A 155 -8.74 16.91 -7.95
C PHE A 155 -9.37 17.25 -6.61
N MET A 156 -8.56 17.62 -5.63
CA MET A 156 -9.01 17.79 -4.25
C MET A 156 -9.53 19.20 -3.94
N ASN A 157 -9.27 20.20 -4.78
CA ASN A 157 -9.85 21.55 -4.66
C ASN A 157 -11.01 21.81 -5.64
N GLY A 158 -11.40 20.79 -6.43
CA GLY A 158 -12.52 20.88 -7.34
C GLY A 158 -12.25 21.60 -8.67
N ASP A 159 -11.01 21.99 -8.96
CA ASP A 159 -10.65 22.69 -10.22
C ASP A 159 -10.84 21.77 -11.43
N LEU A 160 -10.47 20.49 -11.30
CA LEU A 160 -10.58 19.54 -12.41
C LEU A 160 -11.97 18.92 -12.50
N TYR A 161 -12.57 18.58 -11.35
CA TYR A 161 -13.94 18.07 -11.25
C TYR A 161 -14.64 18.79 -10.09
N PRO A 162 -15.54 19.77 -10.40
CA PRO A 162 -16.31 20.48 -9.39
C PRO A 162 -17.09 19.53 -8.50
N PHE A 163 -17.11 19.83 -7.20
CA PHE A 163 -17.89 19.04 -6.25
C PHE A 163 -19.38 19.15 -6.53
N SER A 164 -20.10 18.05 -6.35
CA SER A 164 -21.57 18.01 -6.50
C SER A 164 -22.30 18.84 -5.43
N SER A 165 -21.66 19.05 -4.27
CA SER A 165 -22.18 19.91 -3.21
C SER A 165 -21.64 21.34 -3.35
N PRO A 166 -22.51 22.36 -3.51
CA PRO A 166 -22.07 23.75 -3.65
C PRO A 166 -21.45 24.32 -2.35
N SER A 167 -21.61 23.66 -1.22
CA SER A 167 -21.00 24.05 0.05
C SER A 167 -19.56 23.54 0.21
N LEU A 168 -19.12 22.67 -0.68
CA LEU A 168 -17.78 22.07 -0.62
C LEU A 168 -16.87 22.76 -1.63
N SER A 169 -15.94 23.57 -1.15
CA SER A 169 -14.94 24.26 -1.96
C SER A 169 -13.61 23.54 -2.02
N ILE A 170 -13.41 22.57 -1.14
CA ILE A 170 -12.18 21.77 -1.03
C ILE A 170 -12.50 20.41 -0.41
N ASP A 171 -11.82 19.37 -0.85
CA ASP A 171 -11.89 18.06 -0.20
C ASP A 171 -11.30 18.16 1.21
N PRO A 172 -12.06 17.82 2.26
CA PRO A 172 -11.58 17.93 3.65
C PRO A 172 -10.36 17.07 3.97
N ARG A 173 -10.01 16.13 3.12
CA ARG A 173 -8.80 15.31 3.25
C ARG A 173 -7.53 16.04 2.82
N LEU A 174 -7.63 17.07 1.95
CA LEU A 174 -6.44 17.76 1.44
C LEU A 174 -5.53 18.30 2.56
N PRO A 175 -6.04 18.95 3.63
CA PRO A 175 -5.20 19.37 4.75
C PRO A 175 -4.56 18.24 5.55
N LEU A 176 -5.09 17.01 5.44
CA LEU A 176 -4.50 15.83 6.08
C LEU A 176 -3.29 15.28 5.31
N PHE A 177 -3.23 15.52 4.00
CA PHE A 177 -2.12 15.09 3.15
C PHE A 177 -1.11 16.21 2.92
N ALA A 178 -1.58 17.44 2.80
CA ALA A 178 -0.81 18.58 2.33
C ALA A 178 -0.81 19.76 3.30
N GLN A 179 0.36 20.36 3.47
CA GLN A 179 0.50 21.73 3.99
C GLN A 179 0.77 22.68 2.83
N ASN A 180 0.46 23.97 3.01
CA ASN A 180 0.56 25.01 1.96
C ASN A 180 1.56 26.11 2.30
N SER A 181 2.52 25.85 3.17
CA SER A 181 3.57 26.80 3.59
C SER A 181 3.04 28.18 4.02
N GLY A 182 1.85 28.20 4.65
CA GLY A 182 1.22 29.44 5.18
C GLY A 182 0.43 30.25 4.16
N ALA A 183 0.25 29.77 2.93
CA ALA A 183 -0.57 30.42 1.91
C ALA A 183 -2.07 30.11 2.11
N ASN A 184 -2.95 30.95 1.51
CA ASN A 184 -4.40 30.76 1.59
C ASN A 184 -4.94 29.65 0.67
N SER A 185 -4.11 29.10 -0.21
CA SER A 185 -4.50 28.07 -1.19
C SER A 185 -3.36 27.09 -1.42
N TRP A 186 -3.70 25.86 -1.76
CA TRP A 186 -2.72 24.86 -2.19
C TRP A 186 -2.44 25.01 -3.68
N LYS A 187 -1.16 25.07 -4.04
CA LYS A 187 -0.67 25.09 -5.42
C LYS A 187 0.30 23.94 -5.60
N GLY A 188 -0.15 22.90 -6.30
CA GLY A 188 0.65 21.70 -6.56
C GLY A 188 1.74 21.94 -7.61
N PHE A 189 2.74 21.09 -7.60
CA PHE A 189 3.89 21.14 -8.50
C PHE A 189 3.55 20.53 -9.86
N VAL A 190 3.89 21.22 -10.94
CA VAL A 190 3.83 20.64 -12.30
C VAL A 190 4.97 19.64 -12.46
N SER A 191 4.66 18.42 -12.87
CA SER A 191 5.67 17.38 -13.10
C SER A 191 6.73 17.86 -14.12
N GLY A 192 7.99 17.72 -13.74
CA GLY A 192 9.13 18.19 -14.54
C GLY A 192 9.43 19.68 -14.46
N SER A 193 8.65 20.46 -13.72
CA SER A 193 8.95 21.87 -13.44
C SER A 193 9.83 22.01 -12.19
N GLN A 194 10.58 23.09 -12.13
CA GLN A 194 11.39 23.40 -10.95
C GLN A 194 10.57 24.25 -9.95
N GLY A 195 9.62 23.61 -9.26
CA GLY A 195 8.86 24.28 -8.19
C GLY A 195 7.75 25.22 -8.67
N VAL A 196 7.20 25.01 -9.85
CA VAL A 196 6.19 25.90 -10.46
C VAL A 196 4.82 25.24 -10.48
N ALA A 197 3.79 26.00 -10.14
CA ALA A 197 2.37 25.65 -10.28
C ALA A 197 1.87 25.87 -11.72
N PRO A 198 0.68 25.34 -12.10
CA PRO A 198 0.12 25.48 -13.44
C PRO A 198 -0.06 26.92 -13.91
N ASP A 199 -0.28 27.87 -12.99
CA ASP A 199 -0.42 29.30 -13.27
C ASP A 199 0.93 30.04 -13.40
N GLY A 200 2.06 29.33 -13.33
CA GLY A 200 3.39 29.89 -13.41
C GLY A 200 3.92 30.51 -12.10
N SER A 201 3.10 30.53 -11.05
CA SER A 201 3.55 30.97 -9.71
C SER A 201 4.33 29.88 -8.98
N PRO A 202 5.06 30.23 -7.91
CA PRO A 202 5.68 29.19 -7.06
C PRO A 202 4.66 28.23 -6.49
N ALA A 203 4.91 26.93 -6.63
CA ALA A 203 4.12 25.90 -6.00
C ALA A 203 4.40 25.87 -4.48
N ASN A 204 3.41 25.44 -3.69
CA ASN A 204 3.49 25.47 -2.23
C ASN A 204 2.92 24.21 -1.54
N ALA A 205 2.28 23.32 -2.30
CA ALA A 205 1.68 22.12 -1.73
C ALA A 205 2.77 21.07 -1.45
N GLN A 206 3.09 20.89 -0.19
CA GLN A 206 4.06 19.92 0.31
C GLN A 206 3.37 18.89 1.18
N PHE A 207 3.95 17.70 1.35
CA PHE A 207 3.43 16.74 2.29
C PHE A 207 3.37 17.32 3.71
N ALA A 208 2.23 17.18 4.38
CA ALA A 208 2.05 17.68 5.73
C ALA A 208 3.02 17.00 6.70
N THR A 209 3.60 17.75 7.63
CA THR A 209 4.57 17.22 8.60
C THR A 209 3.97 16.16 9.51
N ASP A 210 2.73 16.36 9.96
CA ASP A 210 1.95 15.43 10.77
C ASP A 210 0.75 14.89 9.99
N GLY A 211 0.93 14.69 8.68
CA GLY A 211 -0.11 14.18 7.79
C GLY A 211 -0.42 12.72 8.03
N PHE A 212 -1.54 12.28 7.45
CA PHE A 212 -2.07 10.92 7.62
C PHE A 212 -1.05 9.82 7.29
N TYR A 213 -0.21 10.02 6.26
CA TYR A 213 0.84 9.06 5.89
C TYR A 213 2.26 9.49 6.30
N THR A 214 2.45 10.74 6.65
CA THR A 214 3.78 11.35 6.81
C THR A 214 4.13 11.69 8.23
N SER A 215 3.23 11.50 9.20
CA SER A 215 3.61 11.55 10.62
C SER A 215 4.57 10.41 10.96
N ILE A 216 5.51 10.68 11.86
CA ILE A 216 6.51 9.70 12.31
C ILE A 216 5.85 8.43 12.89
N HIS A 217 4.66 8.57 13.48
CA HIS A 217 3.91 7.50 14.14
C HIS A 217 2.75 6.96 13.29
N SER A 218 2.51 7.51 12.09
CA SER A 218 1.40 7.04 11.25
C SER A 218 1.59 5.59 10.88
N PRO A 219 0.59 4.73 11.09
CA PRO A 219 0.59 3.40 10.50
C PRO A 219 0.49 3.54 8.98
N LEU A 220 1.18 2.65 8.27
CA LEU A 220 1.01 2.52 6.83
C LEU A 220 0.15 1.31 6.54
N PRO A 221 -1.13 1.52 6.15
CA PRO A 221 -1.98 0.41 5.75
C PRO A 221 -1.49 -0.15 4.42
N TYR A 222 -1.20 -1.44 4.43
CA TYR A 222 -0.95 -2.16 3.18
C TYR A 222 -2.27 -2.56 2.52
N ILE A 223 -3.22 -3.03 3.32
CA ILE A 223 -4.60 -3.32 2.93
C ILE A 223 -5.51 -2.88 4.06
N SER A 224 -6.53 -2.09 3.74
CA SER A 224 -7.57 -1.66 4.68
C SER A 224 -8.94 -2.24 4.33
N PHE A 225 -9.82 -2.26 5.32
CA PHE A 225 -11.19 -2.74 5.19
C PHE A 225 -12.08 -1.78 4.37
N SER A 226 -11.76 -0.49 4.28
CA SER A 226 -12.55 0.54 3.60
C SER A 226 -12.67 0.37 2.08
#